data_33d38eac2c1e4a07b51692f3617b5ec4
#
_entry.id   33d38eac2c1e4a07b51692f3617b5ec4
#
_cell.length_a   1.000
_cell.length_b   1.000
_cell.length_c   1.000
_cell.angle_alpha   90.00
_cell.angle_beta   90.00
_cell.angle_gamma   90.00
#
_symmetry.space_group_name_H-M   'P 1'
#
loop_
_entity.id
_entity.type
_entity.pdbx_description
1 polymer ?
#
loop_
_entity_poly.entity_id
_entity_poly.type
_entity_poly.pdbx_seq_one_letter_code
_entity_poly.pdbx_strand_id
1 'polypeptide(L)'
;MLDIIGVLNEQREYEKNRNYWKYLKAKLKKENNQLGSVTTQFKLTAPDGKKRLSNVIDYNQVIELAKNFPNNKSVPFIQWFTYSEETIDAKSKTKAYALFESSLLDSIEVGTIQGLQQIHAYLFGGLYDFAGKIRTVNISKGGFQFAAAEFLEQNLAGIEKMPDTTFEQIVEKYVEMNIAHPFREGNGRTTRIWLDLILKRTLKKCIDWSKINKREYLEAMAESVIESSKIKVLLQNALTDKINDREMFMKGIDYSYYYEEAE
;
A
#
# COMPACT_ATOMS: atom_id res chain seq x y z
N MET A 1 1.15 19.17 3.94
CA MET A 1 0.85 19.57 5.34
C MET A 1 0.27 20.99 5.45
N LEU A 2 0.88 22.05 4.90
CA LEU A 2 0.33 23.41 4.99
C LEU A 2 -1.05 23.54 4.35
N ASP A 3 -1.34 22.77 3.33
CA ASP A 3 -2.65 22.71 2.67
C ASP A 3 -3.73 22.21 3.63
N ILE A 4 -3.42 21.19 4.44
CA ILE A 4 -4.33 20.63 5.46
C ILE A 4 -4.60 21.69 6.54
N ILE A 5 -3.56 22.37 6.99
CA ILE A 5 -3.71 23.50 7.94
C ILE A 5 -4.58 24.59 7.35
N GLY A 6 -4.42 24.87 6.05
CA GLY A 6 -5.24 25.83 5.32
C GLY A 6 -6.71 25.46 5.30
N VAL A 7 -7.01 24.20 5.04
CA VAL A 7 -8.40 23.67 5.07
C VAL A 7 -8.98 23.77 6.49
N LEU A 8 -8.27 23.30 7.50
CA LEU A 8 -8.72 23.29 8.90
C LEU A 8 -8.89 24.71 9.49
N ASN A 9 -8.09 25.68 9.01
CA ASN A 9 -8.22 27.09 9.41
C ASN A 9 -9.14 27.92 8.50
N GLU A 10 -9.65 27.30 7.41
CA GLU A 10 -10.39 28.04 6.37
C GLU A 10 -9.58 29.22 5.81
N GLN A 11 -8.28 29.03 5.72
CA GLN A 11 -7.31 30.07 5.37
C GLN A 11 -6.54 29.73 4.12
N ARG A 12 -6.63 30.56 3.08
CA ARG A 12 -5.93 30.38 1.80
C ARG A 12 -4.54 31.03 1.75
N GLU A 13 -4.24 31.95 2.69
CA GLU A 13 -2.96 32.63 2.68
C GLU A 13 -1.83 31.76 3.22
N TYR A 14 -0.86 31.46 2.37
CA TYR A 14 0.28 30.61 2.69
C TYR A 14 1.05 31.05 3.93
N GLU A 15 1.34 32.35 4.06
CA GLU A 15 2.12 32.91 5.19
C GLU A 15 1.39 32.73 6.54
N LYS A 16 0.07 32.87 6.57
CA LYS A 16 -0.73 32.64 7.77
C LYS A 16 -0.70 31.19 8.19
N ASN A 17 -0.85 30.27 7.23
CA ASN A 17 -0.75 28.83 7.49
C ASN A 17 0.65 28.42 7.97
N ARG A 18 1.69 28.99 7.37
CA ARG A 18 3.08 28.78 7.78
C ARG A 18 3.36 29.26 9.21
N ASN A 19 2.84 30.44 9.58
CA ASN A 19 2.99 30.99 10.93
C ASN A 19 2.21 30.15 11.95
N TYR A 20 1.01 29.72 11.61
CA TYR A 20 0.23 28.80 12.45
C TYR A 20 0.97 27.48 12.66
N TRP A 21 1.55 26.91 11.61
CA TRP A 21 2.36 25.70 11.73
C TRP A 21 3.56 25.86 12.65
N LYS A 22 4.28 26.98 12.58
CA LYS A 22 5.39 27.26 13.50
C LYS A 22 4.94 27.23 14.96
N TYR A 23 3.81 27.89 15.24
CA TYR A 23 3.21 27.87 16.58
C TYR A 23 2.81 26.47 17.01
N LEU A 24 2.06 25.75 16.20
CA LEU A 24 1.60 24.40 16.50
C LEU A 24 2.76 23.43 16.70
N LYS A 25 3.79 23.51 15.87
CA LYS A 25 5.00 22.68 16.00
C LYS A 25 5.74 22.94 17.33
N ALA A 26 5.81 24.20 17.77
CA ALA A 26 6.41 24.52 19.07
C ALA A 26 5.59 23.97 20.24
N LYS A 27 4.27 24.01 20.16
CA LYS A 27 3.34 23.42 21.13
C LYS A 27 3.51 21.90 21.19
N LEU A 28 3.46 21.20 20.05
CA LEU A 28 3.59 19.76 19.95
C LEU A 28 4.94 19.23 20.49
N LYS A 29 6.03 19.99 20.25
CA LYS A 29 7.33 19.67 20.85
C LYS A 29 7.34 19.71 22.38
N LYS A 30 6.66 20.70 22.97
CA LYS A 30 6.54 20.80 24.44
C LYS A 30 5.73 19.66 25.02
N GLU A 31 4.78 19.10 24.26
CA GLU A 31 3.91 18.00 24.66
C GLU A 31 4.52 16.63 24.34
N ASN A 32 5.80 16.55 23.93
CA ASN A 32 6.47 15.33 23.45
C ASN A 32 5.71 14.57 22.35
N ASN A 33 4.90 15.28 21.56
CA ASN A 33 4.15 14.69 20.48
C ASN A 33 5.06 14.45 19.25
N GLN A 34 5.03 13.24 18.72
CA GLN A 34 5.88 12.82 17.59
C GLN A 34 5.71 13.71 16.34
N LEU A 35 4.51 14.28 16.10
CA LEU A 35 4.28 15.23 14.99
C LEU A 35 5.18 16.47 15.04
N GLY A 36 5.63 16.88 16.23
CA GLY A 36 6.56 18.00 16.40
C GLY A 36 7.97 17.72 15.91
N SER A 37 8.37 16.45 15.80
CA SER A 37 9.73 16.00 15.52
C SER A 37 9.90 15.25 14.19
N VAL A 38 8.84 14.61 13.66
CA VAL A 38 8.91 13.72 12.49
C VAL A 38 8.09 14.28 11.36
N THR A 39 8.65 15.20 10.59
CA THR A 39 8.12 15.55 9.28
C THR A 39 9.11 15.11 8.21
N THR A 40 8.69 14.20 7.34
CA THR A 40 9.46 13.82 6.17
C THR A 40 9.47 14.97 5.16
N GLN A 41 10.62 15.26 4.56
CA GLN A 41 10.73 16.33 3.55
C GLN A 41 10.89 15.73 2.16
N PHE A 42 10.04 16.18 1.23
CA PHE A 42 10.12 15.82 -0.18
C PHE A 42 10.31 17.06 -1.05
N LYS A 43 11.06 16.92 -2.14
CA LYS A 43 11.12 17.95 -3.20
C LYS A 43 9.85 17.85 -4.04
N LEU A 44 8.90 18.73 -3.80
CA LEU A 44 7.67 18.84 -4.58
C LEU A 44 7.76 20.00 -5.58
N THR A 45 7.15 19.82 -6.76
CA THR A 45 7.06 20.87 -7.75
C THR A 45 5.95 21.85 -7.34
N ALA A 46 6.31 23.10 -7.13
CA ALA A 46 5.37 24.17 -6.83
C ALA A 46 4.62 24.62 -8.10
N PRO A 47 3.49 25.37 -7.97
CA PRO A 47 2.73 25.87 -9.12
C PRO A 47 3.54 26.72 -10.10
N ASP A 48 4.65 27.32 -9.65
CA ASP A 48 5.59 28.08 -10.47
C ASP A 48 6.64 27.20 -11.19
N GLY A 49 6.48 25.86 -11.15
CA GLY A 49 7.37 24.88 -11.77
C GLY A 49 8.68 24.63 -11.01
N LYS A 50 8.97 25.33 -9.92
CA LYS A 50 10.20 25.15 -9.14
C LYS A 50 10.07 24.04 -8.11
N LYS A 51 11.11 23.21 -7.99
CA LYS A 51 11.17 22.16 -6.96
C LYS A 51 11.57 22.77 -5.60
N ARG A 52 10.71 22.56 -4.59
CA ARG A 52 10.94 23.03 -3.22
C ARG A 52 10.83 21.88 -2.23
N LEU A 53 11.66 21.89 -1.17
CA LEU A 53 11.51 21.00 -0.04
C LEU A 53 10.20 21.34 0.70
N SER A 54 9.31 20.36 0.76
CA SER A 54 8.01 20.49 1.43
C SER A 54 7.89 19.43 2.51
N ASN A 55 7.37 19.81 3.67
CA ASN A 55 7.04 18.87 4.72
C ASN A 55 5.78 18.09 4.33
N VAL A 56 5.87 16.79 4.33
CA VAL A 56 4.76 15.87 4.10
C VAL A 56 4.50 15.05 5.35
N ILE A 57 3.28 14.59 5.49
CA ILE A 57 2.81 13.75 6.59
C ILE A 57 2.00 12.59 6.00
N ASP A 58 2.04 11.44 6.66
CA ASP A 58 1.27 10.26 6.29
C ASP A 58 -0.20 10.38 6.75
N TYR A 59 -1.01 9.36 6.41
CA TYR A 59 -2.43 9.29 6.74
C TYR A 59 -2.71 9.46 8.24
N ASN A 60 -2.01 8.70 9.08
CA ASN A 60 -2.21 8.76 10.53
C ASN A 60 -1.79 10.12 11.10
N GLN A 61 -0.69 10.68 10.59
CA GLN A 61 -0.22 12.00 10.95
C GLN A 61 -1.19 13.11 10.53
N VAL A 62 -1.96 12.94 9.46
CA VAL A 62 -3.05 13.86 9.08
C VAL A 62 -4.13 13.89 10.14
N ILE A 63 -4.59 12.71 10.60
CA ILE A 63 -5.60 12.59 11.66
C ILE A 63 -5.08 13.20 12.97
N GLU A 64 -3.86 12.87 13.37
CA GLU A 64 -3.24 13.42 14.58
C GLU A 64 -3.06 14.94 14.50
N LEU A 65 -2.70 15.47 13.33
CA LEU A 65 -2.63 16.90 13.11
C LEU A 65 -4.01 17.55 13.29
N ALA A 66 -5.04 16.96 12.69
CA ALA A 66 -6.41 17.49 12.76
C ALA A 66 -6.95 17.54 14.20
N LYS A 67 -6.65 16.56 15.05
CA LYS A 67 -7.04 16.53 16.48
C LYS A 67 -6.53 17.76 17.28
N ASN A 68 -5.55 18.46 16.79
CA ASN A 68 -5.03 19.69 17.43
C ASN A 68 -5.81 20.95 17.10
N PHE A 69 -6.87 20.85 16.30
CA PHE A 69 -7.79 21.93 15.95
C PHE A 69 -9.08 21.82 16.76
N PRO A 70 -9.87 22.92 16.89
CA PRO A 70 -11.16 22.88 17.58
C PRO A 70 -12.10 21.82 17.02
N ASN A 71 -12.86 21.15 17.88
CA ASN A 71 -13.72 20.02 17.52
C ASN A 71 -14.70 20.33 16.39
N ASN A 72 -15.24 21.56 16.31
CA ASN A 72 -16.14 21.97 15.24
C ASN A 72 -15.49 21.95 13.85
N LYS A 73 -14.16 21.94 13.77
CA LYS A 73 -13.38 21.88 12.52
C LYS A 73 -12.75 20.50 12.32
N SER A 74 -12.13 19.95 13.37
CA SER A 74 -11.42 18.68 13.31
C SER A 74 -12.35 17.49 13.11
N VAL A 75 -13.50 17.43 13.79
CA VAL A 75 -14.40 16.29 13.68
C VAL A 75 -14.98 16.13 12.27
N PRO A 76 -15.55 17.15 11.62
CA PRO A 76 -16.04 17.01 10.24
C PRO A 76 -14.92 16.68 9.24
N PHE A 77 -13.72 17.27 9.44
CA PHE A 77 -12.57 16.98 8.60
C PHE A 77 -12.12 15.53 8.72
N ILE A 78 -11.96 15.01 9.95
CA ILE A 78 -11.55 13.63 10.20
C ILE A 78 -12.60 12.68 9.63
N GLN A 79 -13.90 12.92 9.87
CA GLN A 79 -14.97 12.10 9.31
C GLN A 79 -14.95 12.06 7.78
N TRP A 80 -14.79 13.21 7.12
CA TRP A 80 -14.66 13.27 5.67
C TRP A 80 -13.41 12.56 5.17
N PHE A 81 -12.27 12.76 5.83
CA PHE A 81 -10.98 12.17 5.45
C PHE A 81 -10.98 10.64 5.58
N THR A 82 -11.44 10.12 6.72
CA THR A 82 -11.56 8.67 6.96
C THR A 82 -12.62 8.03 6.07
N TYR A 83 -13.76 8.70 5.86
CA TYR A 83 -14.82 8.21 4.97
C TYR A 83 -14.32 8.06 3.51
N SER A 84 -13.47 8.98 3.04
CA SER A 84 -12.89 8.90 1.69
C SER A 84 -12.02 7.65 1.54
N GLU A 85 -11.20 7.34 2.54
CA GLU A 85 -10.35 6.14 2.54
C GLU A 85 -11.16 4.85 2.65
N GLU A 86 -12.08 4.76 3.60
CA GLU A 86 -12.99 3.62 3.75
C GLU A 86 -13.78 3.38 2.46
N THR A 87 -14.24 4.44 1.79
CA THR A 87 -14.98 4.30 0.54
C THR A 87 -14.13 3.69 -0.58
N ILE A 88 -12.87 4.06 -0.71
CA ILE A 88 -11.94 3.46 -1.69
C ILE A 88 -11.67 2.01 -1.33
N ASP A 89 -11.36 1.72 -0.09
CA ASP A 89 -11.09 0.36 0.37
C ASP A 89 -12.33 -0.54 0.26
N ALA A 90 -13.48 -0.07 0.66
CA ALA A 90 -14.74 -0.83 0.54
C ALA A 90 -15.06 -1.13 -0.94
N LYS A 91 -14.92 -0.16 -1.83
CA LYS A 91 -15.16 -0.34 -3.27
C LYS A 91 -14.16 -1.30 -3.90
N SER A 92 -12.86 -1.16 -3.60
CA SER A 92 -11.84 -2.06 -4.12
C SER A 92 -11.98 -3.48 -3.55
N LYS A 93 -12.37 -3.64 -2.29
CA LYS A 93 -12.68 -4.93 -1.66
C LYS A 93 -13.86 -5.63 -2.35
N THR A 94 -14.93 -4.88 -2.64
CA THR A 94 -16.07 -5.39 -3.39
C THR A 94 -15.66 -5.91 -4.77
N LYS A 95 -14.80 -5.16 -5.48
CA LYS A 95 -14.23 -5.62 -6.75
C LYS A 95 -13.36 -6.87 -6.58
N ALA A 96 -12.56 -6.94 -5.51
CA ALA A 96 -11.73 -8.11 -5.22
C ALA A 96 -12.59 -9.37 -5.01
N TYR A 97 -13.71 -9.27 -4.33
CA TYR A 97 -14.66 -10.39 -4.22
C TYR A 97 -15.25 -10.79 -5.58
N ALA A 98 -15.66 -9.81 -6.37
CA ALA A 98 -16.23 -10.06 -7.69
C ALA A 98 -15.22 -10.66 -8.69
N LEU A 99 -13.92 -10.51 -8.43
CA LEU A 99 -12.86 -11.06 -9.28
C LEU A 99 -12.97 -12.59 -9.40
N PHE A 100 -13.39 -13.29 -8.34
CA PHE A 100 -13.54 -14.75 -8.36
C PHE A 100 -14.56 -15.24 -9.38
N GLU A 101 -15.63 -14.48 -9.58
CA GLU A 101 -16.75 -14.82 -10.50
C GLU A 101 -16.57 -14.18 -11.88
N SER A 102 -15.50 -13.39 -12.04
CA SER A 102 -15.24 -12.69 -13.28
C SER A 102 -14.43 -13.57 -14.25
N SER A 103 -14.71 -13.43 -15.54
CA SER A 103 -13.89 -14.05 -16.60
C SER A 103 -12.47 -13.47 -16.69
N LEU A 104 -12.17 -12.42 -15.92
CA LEU A 104 -10.85 -11.80 -15.93
C LEU A 104 -9.77 -12.75 -15.39
N LEU A 105 -10.08 -13.59 -14.38
CA LEU A 105 -9.10 -14.56 -13.85
C LEU A 105 -8.54 -15.48 -14.95
N ASP A 106 -9.33 -15.82 -15.95
CA ASP A 106 -8.93 -16.69 -17.06
C ASP A 106 -8.04 -15.94 -18.08
N SER A 107 -8.11 -14.61 -18.12
CA SER A 107 -7.36 -13.76 -19.05
C SER A 107 -6.13 -13.08 -18.45
N ILE A 108 -5.90 -13.23 -17.12
CA ILE A 108 -4.71 -12.68 -16.46
C ILE A 108 -3.47 -13.44 -16.91
N GLU A 109 -2.45 -12.72 -17.32
CA GLU A 109 -1.14 -13.28 -17.65
C GLU A 109 -0.37 -13.62 -16.37
N VAL A 110 -0.67 -14.79 -15.81
CA VAL A 110 -0.18 -15.22 -14.50
C VAL A 110 1.35 -15.25 -14.45
N GLY A 111 1.94 -14.60 -13.44
CA GLY A 111 3.38 -14.55 -13.20
C GLY A 111 4.13 -13.48 -13.98
N THR A 112 3.43 -12.68 -14.79
CA THR A 112 4.00 -11.56 -15.55
C THR A 112 3.71 -10.21 -14.88
N ILE A 113 4.45 -9.19 -15.30
CA ILE A 113 4.19 -7.79 -14.88
C ILE A 113 2.85 -7.31 -15.44
N GLN A 114 2.53 -7.70 -16.67
CA GLN A 114 1.25 -7.36 -17.28
C GLN A 114 0.08 -7.95 -16.49
N GLY A 115 0.18 -9.21 -16.05
CA GLY A 115 -0.83 -9.82 -15.19
C GLY A 115 -1.00 -9.10 -13.85
N LEU A 116 0.09 -8.66 -13.24
CA LEU A 116 0.05 -7.85 -12.02
C LEU A 116 -0.66 -6.51 -12.26
N GLN A 117 -0.37 -5.83 -13.38
CA GLN A 117 -1.03 -4.59 -13.79
C GLN A 117 -2.52 -4.80 -14.08
N GLN A 118 -2.91 -5.91 -14.70
CA GLN A 118 -4.32 -6.29 -14.93
C GLN A 118 -5.09 -6.42 -13.61
N ILE A 119 -4.52 -7.11 -12.62
CA ILE A 119 -5.13 -7.22 -11.28
C ILE A 119 -5.30 -5.84 -10.64
N HIS A 120 -4.23 -5.03 -10.62
CA HIS A 120 -4.26 -3.70 -10.05
C HIS A 120 -5.28 -2.78 -10.76
N ALA A 121 -5.31 -2.79 -12.09
CA ALA A 121 -6.26 -2.03 -12.88
C ALA A 121 -7.71 -2.42 -12.57
N TYR A 122 -7.97 -3.71 -12.39
CA TYR A 122 -9.30 -4.19 -12.01
C TYR A 122 -9.72 -3.72 -10.62
N LEU A 123 -8.85 -3.91 -9.63
CA LEU A 123 -9.16 -3.55 -8.23
C LEU A 123 -9.39 -2.05 -8.06
N PHE A 124 -8.56 -1.22 -8.69
CA PHE A 124 -8.49 0.21 -8.44
C PHE A 124 -8.95 1.10 -9.59
N GLY A 125 -9.37 0.52 -10.71
CA GLY A 125 -9.92 1.25 -11.86
C GLY A 125 -11.14 2.08 -11.46
N GLY A 126 -11.13 3.37 -11.80
CA GLY A 126 -12.16 4.32 -11.37
C GLY A 126 -12.07 4.79 -9.90
N LEU A 127 -11.09 4.26 -9.14
CA LEU A 127 -10.80 4.68 -7.77
C LEU A 127 -9.51 5.52 -7.70
N TYR A 128 -8.50 5.14 -8.50
CA TYR A 128 -7.27 5.88 -8.67
C TYR A 128 -7.00 6.14 -10.16
N ASP A 129 -6.47 7.30 -10.48
CA ASP A 129 -6.06 7.70 -11.84
C ASP A 129 -4.81 6.94 -12.34
N PHE A 130 -4.05 6.36 -11.41
CA PHE A 130 -2.87 5.53 -11.67
C PHE A 130 -3.16 4.01 -11.65
N ALA A 131 -4.43 3.59 -11.61
CA ALA A 131 -4.77 2.17 -11.58
C ALA A 131 -4.13 1.41 -12.76
N GLY A 132 -3.40 0.33 -12.46
CA GLY A 132 -2.68 -0.48 -13.46
C GLY A 132 -1.37 0.15 -13.98
N LYS A 133 -1.00 1.36 -13.54
CA LYS A 133 0.20 2.05 -14.05
C LYS A 133 1.36 1.90 -13.07
N ILE A 134 2.51 1.50 -13.58
CA ILE A 134 3.76 1.48 -12.80
C ILE A 134 4.11 2.90 -12.37
N ARG A 135 4.52 3.05 -11.11
CA ARG A 135 4.87 4.35 -10.54
C ARG A 135 6.15 4.92 -11.15
N THR A 136 6.20 6.23 -11.24
CA THR A 136 7.36 7.02 -11.67
C THR A 136 7.94 7.87 -10.55
N VAL A 137 7.52 7.63 -9.30
CA VAL A 137 7.96 8.34 -8.10
C VAL A 137 8.50 7.37 -7.07
N ASN A 138 9.47 7.83 -6.27
CA ASN A 138 9.97 7.06 -5.13
C ASN A 138 8.93 7.05 -4.02
N ILE A 139 8.78 5.90 -3.37
CA ILE A 139 7.88 5.69 -2.24
C ILE A 139 8.60 4.97 -1.11
N SER A 140 8.13 5.19 0.11
CA SER A 140 8.63 4.55 1.33
C SER A 140 7.50 4.27 2.31
N LYS A 141 7.64 3.26 3.15
CA LYS A 141 6.69 2.91 4.22
C LYS A 141 7.48 2.48 5.46
N GLY A 142 7.12 3.03 6.62
CA GLY A 142 7.75 2.64 7.90
C GLY A 142 9.28 2.81 7.94
N GLY A 143 9.84 3.81 7.24
CA GLY A 143 11.29 4.02 7.15
C GLY A 143 12.01 3.16 6.09
N PHE A 144 11.33 2.18 5.50
CA PHE A 144 11.86 1.40 4.39
C PHE A 144 11.60 2.10 3.06
N GLN A 145 12.66 2.25 2.25
CA GLN A 145 12.59 2.80 0.90
C GLN A 145 12.52 1.64 -0.10
N PHE A 146 11.43 1.59 -0.86
CA PHE A 146 11.25 0.61 -1.94
C PHE A 146 12.17 0.92 -3.14
N ALA A 147 12.20 0.04 -4.13
CA ALA A 147 13.03 0.21 -5.32
C ALA A 147 12.91 1.62 -5.91
N ALA A 148 14.06 2.21 -6.28
CA ALA A 148 14.07 3.54 -6.87
C ALA A 148 13.32 3.55 -8.21
N ALA A 149 12.49 4.58 -8.42
CA ALA A 149 11.63 4.65 -9.60
C ALA A 149 12.41 4.65 -10.93
N GLU A 150 13.62 5.19 -10.94
CA GLU A 150 14.50 5.23 -12.12
C GLU A 150 14.98 3.84 -12.58
N PHE A 151 15.05 2.85 -11.65
CA PHE A 151 15.47 1.47 -11.96
C PHE A 151 14.29 0.49 -11.96
N LEU A 152 13.07 0.98 -11.69
CA LEU A 152 11.93 0.10 -11.45
C LEU A 152 11.58 -0.77 -12.66
N GLU A 153 11.58 -0.23 -13.87
CA GLU A 153 11.32 -1.00 -15.09
C GLU A 153 12.35 -2.12 -15.29
N GLN A 154 13.64 -1.84 -15.05
CA GLN A 154 14.70 -2.83 -15.16
C GLN A 154 14.55 -3.92 -14.09
N ASN A 155 14.22 -3.54 -12.85
CA ASN A 155 13.98 -4.49 -11.75
C ASN A 155 12.79 -5.38 -12.06
N LEU A 156 11.69 -4.83 -12.53
CA LEU A 156 10.49 -5.59 -12.90
C LEU A 156 10.77 -6.58 -14.04
N ALA A 157 11.52 -6.16 -15.08
CA ALA A 157 11.94 -7.06 -16.15
C ALA A 157 12.84 -8.21 -15.65
N GLY A 158 13.65 -7.96 -14.61
CA GLY A 158 14.41 -9.00 -13.91
C GLY A 158 13.50 -9.97 -13.15
N ILE A 159 12.57 -9.45 -12.36
CA ILE A 159 11.61 -10.25 -11.58
C ILE A 159 10.74 -11.11 -12.51
N GLU A 160 10.30 -10.59 -13.64
CA GLU A 160 9.48 -11.35 -14.59
C GLU A 160 10.20 -12.61 -15.08
N LYS A 161 11.52 -12.52 -15.29
CA LYS A 161 12.36 -13.64 -15.74
C LYS A 161 12.74 -14.64 -14.64
N MET A 162 12.47 -14.32 -13.37
CA MET A 162 12.75 -15.24 -12.27
C MET A 162 11.94 -16.53 -12.46
N PRO A 163 12.55 -17.71 -12.16
CA PRO A 163 11.84 -18.97 -12.25
C PRO A 163 10.71 -19.02 -11.22
N ASP A 164 9.63 -19.72 -11.56
CA ASP A 164 8.46 -19.90 -10.71
C ASP A 164 7.90 -21.33 -10.78
N THR A 165 8.82 -22.31 -10.84
CA THR A 165 8.48 -23.75 -10.98
C THR A 165 8.40 -24.51 -9.65
N THR A 166 9.03 -23.99 -8.59
CA THR A 166 8.94 -24.54 -7.23
C THR A 166 8.37 -23.53 -6.27
N PHE A 167 7.95 -24.00 -5.10
CA PHE A 167 7.42 -23.12 -4.04
C PHE A 167 8.45 -22.05 -3.63
N GLU A 168 9.69 -22.44 -3.42
CA GLU A 168 10.77 -21.54 -3.02
C GLU A 168 11.00 -20.44 -4.05
N GLN A 169 11.03 -20.80 -5.34
CA GLN A 169 11.19 -19.86 -6.44
C GLN A 169 10.01 -18.88 -6.53
N ILE A 170 8.79 -19.38 -6.34
CA ILE A 170 7.57 -18.54 -6.34
C ILE A 170 7.62 -17.53 -5.19
N VAL A 171 8.02 -17.97 -3.98
CA VAL A 171 8.11 -17.08 -2.82
C VAL A 171 9.24 -16.05 -3.00
N GLU A 172 10.40 -16.42 -3.54
CA GLU A 172 11.46 -15.47 -3.89
C GLU A 172 10.96 -14.40 -4.87
N LYS A 173 10.30 -14.83 -5.94
CA LYS A 173 9.71 -13.92 -6.93
C LYS A 173 8.68 -12.98 -6.31
N TYR A 174 7.90 -13.47 -5.35
CA TYR A 174 6.94 -12.67 -4.58
C TYR A 174 7.62 -11.64 -3.67
N VAL A 175 8.70 -12.03 -2.98
CA VAL A 175 9.50 -11.14 -2.13
C VAL A 175 10.11 -10.01 -2.96
N GLU A 176 10.74 -10.33 -4.08
CA GLU A 176 11.31 -9.33 -4.98
C GLU A 176 10.25 -8.36 -5.52
N MET A 177 9.05 -8.86 -5.85
CA MET A 177 7.93 -8.00 -6.27
C MET A 177 7.46 -7.07 -5.14
N ASN A 178 7.47 -7.56 -3.90
CA ASN A 178 7.13 -6.73 -2.75
C ASN A 178 8.20 -5.65 -2.47
N ILE A 179 9.48 -5.95 -2.69
CA ILE A 179 10.58 -4.97 -2.61
C ILE A 179 10.48 -3.93 -3.73
N ALA A 180 10.16 -4.38 -4.94
CA ALA A 180 9.96 -3.48 -6.09
C ALA A 180 8.80 -2.49 -5.85
N HIS A 181 7.70 -2.95 -5.26
CA HIS A 181 6.53 -2.13 -4.91
C HIS A 181 6.06 -1.25 -6.07
N PRO A 182 5.59 -1.85 -7.19
CA PRO A 182 5.48 -1.17 -8.48
C PRO A 182 4.40 -0.09 -8.57
N PHE A 183 3.43 -0.05 -7.68
CA PHE A 183 2.33 0.91 -7.71
C PHE A 183 2.47 1.97 -6.61
N ARG A 184 1.76 3.09 -6.75
CA ARG A 184 1.73 4.14 -5.72
C ARG A 184 0.97 3.71 -4.46
N GLU A 185 -0.07 2.86 -4.62
CA GLU A 185 -0.90 2.31 -3.56
C GLU A 185 -1.43 0.94 -4.00
N GLY A 186 -1.91 0.09 -3.08
CA GLY A 186 -2.54 -1.19 -3.38
C GLY A 186 -1.59 -2.34 -3.73
N ASN A 187 -0.28 -2.18 -3.52
CA ASN A 187 0.72 -3.20 -3.85
C ASN A 187 0.45 -4.53 -3.11
N GLY A 188 0.32 -4.50 -1.78
CA GLY A 188 0.11 -5.70 -1.00
C GLY A 188 -1.15 -6.48 -1.42
N ARG A 189 -2.27 -5.77 -1.61
CA ARG A 189 -3.55 -6.37 -2.06
C ARG A 189 -3.41 -7.04 -3.43
N THR A 190 -2.70 -6.40 -4.35
CA THR A 190 -2.48 -6.90 -5.71
C THR A 190 -1.49 -8.06 -5.74
N THR A 191 -0.36 -7.95 -5.04
CA THR A 191 0.71 -8.96 -5.06
C THR A 191 0.30 -10.24 -4.37
N ARG A 192 -0.56 -10.21 -3.34
CA ARG A 192 -1.09 -11.44 -2.70
C ARG A 192 -2.00 -12.23 -3.65
N ILE A 193 -2.86 -11.57 -4.42
CA ILE A 193 -3.66 -12.23 -5.47
C ILE A 193 -2.73 -12.80 -6.55
N TRP A 194 -1.74 -12.04 -6.99
CA TRP A 194 -0.76 -12.48 -7.98
C TRP A 194 0.02 -13.72 -7.53
N LEU A 195 0.46 -13.76 -6.27
CA LEU A 195 1.10 -14.93 -5.65
C LEU A 195 0.18 -16.17 -5.71
N ASP A 196 -1.07 -16.03 -5.27
CA ASP A 196 -2.02 -17.13 -5.26
C ASP A 196 -2.31 -17.65 -6.67
N LEU A 197 -2.35 -16.79 -7.69
CA LEU A 197 -2.50 -17.22 -9.08
C LEU A 197 -1.28 -18.01 -9.60
N ILE A 198 -0.05 -17.61 -9.23
CA ILE A 198 1.17 -18.35 -9.61
C ILE A 198 1.17 -19.72 -8.92
N LEU A 199 0.90 -19.78 -7.62
CA LEU A 199 0.80 -21.04 -6.87
C LEU A 199 -0.28 -21.97 -7.45
N LYS A 200 -1.43 -21.40 -7.80
CA LYS A 200 -2.54 -22.14 -8.43
C LYS A 200 -2.14 -22.73 -9.78
N ARG A 201 -1.50 -21.93 -10.64
CA ARG A 201 -1.04 -22.37 -11.96
C ARG A 201 -0.02 -23.48 -11.84
N THR A 202 1.01 -23.29 -11.00
CA THR A 202 2.21 -24.12 -10.98
C THR A 202 2.08 -25.32 -10.05
N LEU A 203 1.60 -25.11 -8.82
CA LEU A 203 1.60 -26.13 -7.77
C LEU A 203 0.21 -26.70 -7.45
N LYS A 204 -0.86 -26.16 -8.07
CA LYS A 204 -2.24 -26.49 -7.70
C LYS A 204 -2.51 -26.26 -6.20
N LYS A 205 -1.98 -25.17 -5.66
CA LYS A 205 -2.10 -24.72 -4.28
C LYS A 205 -2.46 -23.24 -4.25
N CYS A 206 -2.97 -22.77 -3.12
CA CYS A 206 -3.10 -21.35 -2.77
C CYS A 206 -2.79 -21.19 -1.28
N ILE A 207 -2.77 -19.94 -0.79
CA ILE A 207 -2.52 -19.64 0.61
C ILE A 207 -3.83 -19.53 1.38
N ASP A 208 -3.94 -20.26 2.48
CA ASP A 208 -4.97 -20.02 3.49
C ASP A 208 -4.50 -18.87 4.40
N TRP A 209 -4.76 -17.64 3.97
CA TRP A 209 -4.33 -16.44 4.67
C TRP A 209 -4.88 -16.35 6.11
N SER A 210 -5.96 -17.07 6.42
CA SER A 210 -6.51 -17.12 7.79
C SER A 210 -5.61 -17.82 8.81
N LYS A 211 -4.63 -18.60 8.35
CA LYS A 211 -3.64 -19.26 9.20
C LYS A 211 -2.42 -18.40 9.53
N ILE A 212 -2.32 -17.21 8.93
CA ILE A 212 -1.15 -16.35 9.06
C ILE A 212 -1.52 -15.15 9.93
N ASN A 213 -0.78 -14.97 11.03
CA ASN A 213 -0.94 -13.80 11.89
C ASN A 213 -0.41 -12.54 11.18
N LYS A 214 -1.15 -11.43 11.25
CA LYS A 214 -0.79 -10.15 10.63
C LYS A 214 0.60 -9.67 11.02
N ARG A 215 0.90 -9.63 12.32
CA ARG A 215 2.18 -9.13 12.80
C ARG A 215 3.33 -10.02 12.33
N GLU A 216 3.18 -11.34 12.45
CA GLU A 216 4.21 -12.29 11.99
C GLU A 216 4.46 -12.18 10.48
N TYR A 217 3.40 -11.97 9.69
CA TYR A 217 3.50 -11.76 8.25
C TYR A 217 4.26 -10.47 7.92
N LEU A 218 3.89 -9.34 8.55
CA LEU A 218 4.53 -8.06 8.28
C LEU A 218 6.00 -8.06 8.71
N GLU A 219 6.32 -8.66 9.87
CA GLU A 219 7.70 -8.85 10.34
C GLU A 219 8.50 -9.74 9.37
N ALA A 220 7.95 -10.87 8.95
CA ALA A 220 8.60 -11.77 8.01
C ALA A 220 8.82 -11.13 6.63
N MET A 221 7.89 -10.30 6.16
CA MET A 221 8.05 -9.54 4.92
C MET A 221 9.11 -8.44 5.05
N ALA A 222 9.20 -7.77 6.20
CA ALA A 222 10.26 -6.79 6.44
C ALA A 222 11.65 -7.45 6.51
N GLU A 223 11.77 -8.62 7.16
CA GLU A 223 13.00 -9.39 7.25
C GLU A 223 13.40 -9.99 5.89
N SER A 224 12.43 -10.29 5.01
CA SER A 224 12.66 -10.98 3.74
C SER A 224 13.56 -10.20 2.77
N VAL A 225 13.74 -8.91 2.98
CA VAL A 225 14.70 -8.08 2.23
C VAL A 225 16.15 -8.59 2.40
N ILE A 226 16.45 -9.24 3.53
CA ILE A 226 17.78 -9.77 3.86
C ILE A 226 17.74 -11.30 3.81
N GLU A 227 16.70 -11.91 4.39
CA GLU A 227 16.58 -13.36 4.55
C GLU A 227 15.11 -13.79 4.43
N SER A 228 14.78 -14.57 3.41
CA SER A 228 13.40 -14.98 3.06
C SER A 228 12.92 -16.24 3.75
N SER A 229 13.74 -16.90 4.58
CA SER A 229 13.39 -18.19 5.21
C SER A 229 12.12 -18.13 6.06
N LYS A 230 11.94 -17.06 6.82
CA LYS A 230 10.78 -16.90 7.72
C LYS A 230 9.47 -16.79 6.94
N ILE A 231 9.43 -15.95 5.90
CA ILE A 231 8.22 -15.83 5.07
C ILE A 231 7.93 -17.11 4.30
N LYS A 232 8.95 -17.83 3.82
CA LYS A 232 8.78 -19.16 3.20
C LYS A 232 8.10 -20.15 4.14
N VAL A 233 8.57 -20.26 5.38
CA VAL A 233 7.97 -21.16 6.39
C VAL A 233 6.52 -20.78 6.68
N LEU A 234 6.22 -19.47 6.87
CA LEU A 234 4.85 -19.02 7.12
C LEU A 234 3.91 -19.37 5.97
N LEU A 235 4.30 -19.08 4.75
CA LEU A 235 3.49 -19.37 3.56
C LEU A 235 3.35 -20.87 3.31
N GLN A 236 4.41 -21.65 3.52
CA GLN A 236 4.38 -23.11 3.34
C GLN A 236 3.41 -23.79 4.31
N ASN A 237 3.38 -23.37 5.58
CA ASN A 237 2.45 -23.89 6.58
C ASN A 237 0.99 -23.52 6.31
N ALA A 238 0.76 -22.49 5.50
CA ALA A 238 -0.57 -22.03 5.11
C ALA A 238 -1.02 -22.56 3.74
N LEU A 239 -0.21 -23.35 3.04
CA LEU A 239 -0.60 -23.93 1.74
C LEU A 239 -1.84 -24.82 1.87
N THR A 240 -2.73 -24.70 0.89
CA THR A 240 -3.94 -25.53 0.75
C THR A 240 -4.18 -25.88 -0.72
N ASP A 241 -4.91 -26.96 -0.97
CA ASP A 241 -5.35 -27.41 -2.30
C ASP A 241 -6.76 -26.90 -2.68
N LYS A 242 -7.37 -26.08 -1.84
CA LYS A 242 -8.70 -25.49 -2.08
C LYS A 242 -8.67 -24.34 -3.10
N ILE A 243 -8.06 -24.57 -4.25
CA ILE A 243 -7.78 -23.54 -5.27
C ILE A 243 -9.03 -22.98 -5.99
N ASN A 244 -10.14 -23.73 -5.99
CA ASN A 244 -11.41 -23.34 -6.60
C ASN A 244 -12.52 -23.14 -5.56
N ASP A 245 -12.14 -23.00 -4.29
CA ASP A 245 -13.07 -22.79 -3.19
C ASP A 245 -13.36 -21.30 -3.02
N ARG A 246 -14.63 -20.94 -3.22
CA ARG A 246 -15.09 -19.54 -3.13
C ARG A 246 -14.86 -18.97 -1.72
N GLU A 247 -15.13 -19.76 -0.68
CA GLU A 247 -14.97 -19.31 0.71
C GLU A 247 -13.48 -19.06 1.01
N MET A 248 -12.59 -19.92 0.52
CA MET A 248 -11.15 -19.74 0.65
C MET A 248 -10.68 -18.44 -0.02
N PHE A 249 -11.16 -18.18 -1.24
CA PHE A 249 -10.84 -16.94 -1.95
C PHE A 249 -11.34 -15.69 -1.19
N MET A 250 -12.61 -15.71 -0.73
CA MET A 250 -13.19 -14.58 0.01
C MET A 250 -12.42 -14.31 1.31
N LYS A 251 -12.06 -15.36 2.06
CA LYS A 251 -11.18 -15.22 3.23
C LYS A 251 -9.83 -14.62 2.87
N GLY A 252 -9.23 -15.05 1.77
CA GLY A 252 -7.97 -14.48 1.28
C GLY A 252 -8.07 -12.97 1.05
N ILE A 253 -9.16 -12.51 0.44
CA ILE A 253 -9.43 -11.08 0.27
C ILE A 253 -9.59 -10.38 1.63
N ASP A 254 -10.38 -10.94 2.56
CA ASP A 254 -10.58 -10.35 3.89
C ASP A 254 -9.25 -10.11 4.62
N TYR A 255 -8.41 -11.14 4.68
CA TYR A 255 -7.09 -11.04 5.33
C TYR A 255 -6.14 -10.12 4.57
N SER A 256 -6.20 -10.11 3.25
CA SER A 256 -5.40 -9.19 2.43
C SER A 256 -5.71 -7.72 2.73
N TYR A 257 -6.97 -7.36 2.96
CA TYR A 257 -7.35 -6.01 3.38
C TYR A 257 -7.01 -5.76 4.85
N TYR A 258 -7.26 -6.72 5.74
CA TYR A 258 -6.92 -6.64 7.16
C TYR A 258 -5.42 -6.36 7.39
N TYR A 259 -4.52 -6.90 6.55
CA TYR A 259 -3.08 -6.64 6.68
C TYR A 259 -2.69 -5.19 6.35
N GLU A 260 -3.50 -4.46 5.61
CA GLU A 260 -3.26 -3.04 5.29
C GLU A 260 -3.87 -2.05 6.31
N GLU A 261 -4.75 -2.52 7.19
CA GLU A 261 -5.31 -1.67 8.26
C GLU A 261 -4.20 -1.21 9.20
N ALA A 262 -4.25 0.05 9.65
CA ALA A 262 -3.35 0.56 10.69
C ALA A 262 -3.64 -0.15 12.03
N GLU A 263 -2.60 -0.41 12.83
CA GLU A 263 -2.74 -0.88 14.21
C GLU A 263 -3.21 0.24 15.15
#